data_3f98bd4d607bda58450ff94de62665ed
#
_entry.id   3f98bd4d607bda58450ff94de62665ed
#
_cell.length_a   1.000
_cell.length_b   1.000
_cell.length_c   1.000
_cell.angle_alpha   90.00
_cell.angle_beta   90.00
_cell.angle_gamma   90.00
#
_symmetry.space_group_name_H-M   'P 1'
#
loop_
_entity.id
_entity.type
_entity.pdbx_description
1 polymer ?
#
loop_
_entity_poly.entity_id
_entity_poly.type
_entity_poly.pdbx_seq_one_letter_code
_entity_poly.pdbx_strand_id
1 'polypeptide(L)'
;MNRNDLLKSGIKRMTQILLSLLMISVPLLGQSKSTFIKQFEYDDENGQWGNPMVVNDSILIVAYSGYKGFGNVQTLKIAADGSTISKVALLRFDDDDAYEISMEKVANDMFVVAYRGRSQDGFITTIKVSGDGQTLTQVKKLEHDTADGRNNAIRKVDSDTYALSYIGTNGSGALKHRIKTFTIPADGSNITE
;
A
#
# COMPACT_ATOMS: atom_id res chain seq x y z
N MET A 1 -33.43 42.00 -58.31
CA MET A 1 -32.59 41.10 -57.49
C MET A 1 -32.34 39.82 -58.30
N ASN A 2 -31.09 39.50 -58.62
CA ASN A 2 -30.74 38.49 -59.60
C ASN A 2 -30.86 37.08 -58.96
N ARG A 3 -31.32 36.10 -59.73
CA ARG A 3 -31.56 34.71 -59.29
C ARG A 3 -30.31 34.07 -58.68
N ASN A 4 -29.13 34.51 -59.11
CA ASN A 4 -27.83 34.07 -58.58
C ASN A 4 -27.49 34.58 -57.17
N ASP A 5 -28.08 35.74 -56.75
CA ASP A 5 -27.82 36.28 -55.44
C ASP A 5 -28.67 35.61 -54.35
N LEU A 6 -29.85 35.09 -54.71
CA LEU A 6 -30.72 34.30 -53.85
C LEU A 6 -30.10 32.91 -53.55
N LEU A 7 -29.51 32.28 -54.60
CA LEU A 7 -28.81 31.00 -54.42
C LEU A 7 -27.56 31.12 -53.55
N LYS A 8 -26.75 32.15 -53.70
CA LYS A 8 -25.56 32.41 -52.87
C LYS A 8 -25.93 32.73 -51.42
N SER A 9 -27.01 33.43 -51.17
CA SER A 9 -27.50 33.71 -49.83
C SER A 9 -28.06 32.48 -49.14
N GLY A 10 -28.76 31.60 -49.86
CA GLY A 10 -29.25 30.31 -49.38
C GLY A 10 -28.14 29.35 -48.98
N ILE A 11 -27.10 29.21 -49.82
CA ILE A 11 -25.95 28.37 -49.57
C ILE A 11 -25.14 28.87 -48.33
N LYS A 12 -24.92 30.19 -48.21
CA LYS A 12 -24.24 30.75 -47.02
C LYS A 12 -25.03 30.51 -45.74
N ARG A 13 -26.36 30.61 -45.73
CA ARG A 13 -27.18 30.30 -44.56
C ARG A 13 -27.20 28.82 -44.22
N MET A 14 -27.25 27.92 -45.20
CA MET A 14 -27.13 26.48 -44.95
C MET A 14 -25.76 26.07 -44.42
N THR A 15 -24.67 26.68 -44.92
CA THR A 15 -23.32 26.38 -44.39
C THR A 15 -23.13 26.88 -42.95
N GLN A 16 -23.71 28.04 -42.60
CA GLN A 16 -23.69 28.53 -41.21
C GLN A 16 -24.54 27.67 -40.28
N ILE A 17 -25.71 27.20 -40.74
CA ILE A 17 -26.55 26.31 -39.94
C ILE A 17 -25.90 24.93 -39.76
N LEU A 18 -25.21 24.35 -40.80
CA LEU A 18 -24.47 23.13 -40.68
C LEU A 18 -23.24 23.27 -39.76
N LEU A 19 -22.54 24.43 -39.78
CA LEU A 19 -21.40 24.66 -38.87
C LEU A 19 -21.87 24.87 -37.43
N SER A 20 -23.06 25.43 -37.19
CA SER A 20 -23.60 25.59 -35.82
C SER A 20 -24.21 24.29 -35.25
N LEU A 21 -24.64 23.33 -36.12
CA LEU A 21 -25.09 21.99 -35.69
C LEU A 21 -23.94 21.03 -35.41
N LEU A 22 -22.73 21.28 -35.92
CA LEU A 22 -21.56 20.43 -35.67
C LEU A 22 -20.83 20.76 -34.35
N MET A 23 -21.31 21.78 -33.60
CA MET A 23 -20.83 22.09 -32.25
C MET A 23 -21.68 21.41 -31.16
N ILE A 24 -22.52 20.45 -31.54
CA ILE A 24 -23.30 19.71 -30.57
C ILE A 24 -22.47 18.50 -30.11
N SER A 25 -21.98 18.66 -28.92
CA SER A 25 -21.55 17.59 -27.99
C SER A 25 -20.47 16.65 -28.54
N VAL A 26 -19.23 17.06 -28.46
CA VAL A 26 -18.27 16.15 -27.87
C VAL A 26 -18.81 15.88 -26.46
N PRO A 27 -19.28 14.66 -26.13
CA PRO A 27 -19.51 14.36 -24.74
C PRO A 27 -18.17 14.63 -24.08
N LEU A 28 -18.16 15.58 -23.15
CA LEU A 28 -17.07 15.71 -22.19
C LEU A 28 -16.98 14.31 -21.58
N LEU A 29 -16.06 13.49 -22.06
CA LEU A 29 -15.72 12.22 -21.44
C LEU A 29 -15.48 12.58 -20.00
N GLY A 30 -16.46 12.23 -19.17
CA GLY A 30 -16.53 12.69 -17.79
C GLY A 30 -15.18 12.41 -17.16
N GLN A 31 -14.48 13.44 -16.80
CA GLN A 31 -13.43 13.30 -15.80
C GLN A 31 -14.13 12.65 -14.62
N SER A 32 -13.84 11.37 -14.38
CA SER A 32 -14.29 10.72 -13.17
C SER A 32 -13.71 11.52 -12.02
N LYS A 33 -14.55 12.37 -11.41
CA LYS A 33 -14.15 13.09 -10.20
C LYS A 33 -13.84 12.00 -9.19
N SER A 34 -12.59 11.88 -8.82
CA SER A 34 -12.19 11.10 -7.67
C SER A 34 -12.98 11.62 -6.46
N THR A 35 -13.93 10.84 -5.97
CA THR A 35 -14.75 11.22 -4.82
C THR A 35 -14.14 10.60 -3.58
N PHE A 36 -13.71 11.43 -2.64
CA PHE A 36 -13.34 11.02 -1.31
C PHE A 36 -14.58 10.45 -0.60
N ILE A 37 -14.49 9.22 -0.07
CA ILE A 37 -15.62 8.53 0.56
C ILE A 37 -15.56 8.65 2.09
N LYS A 38 -14.43 8.24 2.71
CA LYS A 38 -14.28 8.20 4.16
C LYS A 38 -12.83 8.37 4.60
N GLN A 39 -12.64 9.04 5.72
CA GLN A 39 -11.39 9.06 6.48
C GLN A 39 -11.60 8.37 7.82
N PHE A 40 -10.57 7.66 8.29
CA PHE A 40 -10.59 6.97 9.56
C PHE A 40 -9.20 7.04 10.20
N GLU A 41 -9.16 7.45 11.46
CA GLU A 41 -7.95 7.48 12.28
C GLU A 41 -7.82 6.15 13.02
N TYR A 42 -6.82 5.34 12.65
CA TYR A 42 -6.59 4.03 13.25
C TYR A 42 -5.56 4.06 14.39
N ASP A 43 -4.79 5.12 14.53
CA ASP A 43 -3.88 5.37 15.66
C ASP A 43 -4.05 6.82 16.10
N ASP A 44 -4.40 7.04 17.37
CA ASP A 44 -4.73 8.34 17.96
C ASP A 44 -3.55 8.97 18.74
N GLU A 45 -2.39 8.30 18.76
CA GLU A 45 -1.22 8.78 19.48
C GLU A 45 -0.09 9.27 18.58
N ASN A 46 0.53 8.40 17.81
CA ASN A 46 1.69 8.77 16.98
C ASN A 46 1.99 7.76 15.88
N GLY A 47 0.99 7.34 15.11
CA GLY A 47 1.15 6.39 14.02
C GLY A 47 2.04 6.92 12.89
N GLN A 48 3.14 6.22 12.59
CA GLN A 48 4.09 6.53 11.51
C GLN A 48 4.38 5.28 10.67
N TRP A 49 4.91 5.47 9.46
CA TRP A 49 5.37 4.39 8.58
C TRP A 49 4.27 3.38 8.21
N GLY A 50 3.02 3.83 8.14
CA GLY A 50 1.87 2.99 7.83
C GLY A 50 1.99 2.31 6.47
N ASN A 51 1.92 0.97 6.45
CA ASN A 51 2.00 0.15 5.24
C ASN A 51 0.76 -0.76 5.16
N PRO A 52 -0.28 -0.38 4.39
CA PRO A 52 -1.53 -1.14 4.29
C PRO A 52 -1.46 -2.23 3.23
N MET A 53 -2.10 -3.37 3.51
CA MET A 53 -2.33 -4.46 2.54
C MET A 53 -3.73 -5.05 2.68
N VAL A 54 -4.24 -5.63 1.59
CA VAL A 54 -5.55 -6.29 1.56
C VAL A 54 -5.41 -7.74 2.03
N VAL A 55 -6.19 -8.12 3.05
CA VAL A 55 -6.37 -9.51 3.47
C VAL A 55 -7.40 -10.17 2.55
N ASN A 56 -8.61 -9.59 2.47
CA ASN A 56 -9.71 -10.01 1.59
C ASN A 56 -10.62 -8.82 1.26
N ASP A 57 -11.78 -9.07 0.65
CA ASP A 57 -12.71 -8.05 0.13
C ASP A 57 -13.20 -7.04 1.18
N SER A 58 -13.08 -7.33 2.48
CA SER A 58 -13.57 -6.46 3.56
C SER A 58 -12.55 -6.16 4.65
N ILE A 59 -11.42 -6.85 4.67
CA ILE A 59 -10.38 -6.72 5.72
C ILE A 59 -9.09 -6.18 5.12
N LEU A 60 -8.64 -5.08 5.68
CA LEU A 60 -7.32 -4.49 5.48
C LEU A 60 -6.44 -4.75 6.70
N ILE A 61 -5.17 -5.01 6.48
CA ILE A 61 -4.14 -5.05 7.51
C ILE A 61 -3.20 -3.86 7.33
N VAL A 62 -2.79 -3.22 8.42
CA VAL A 62 -1.81 -2.11 8.40
C VAL A 62 -0.71 -2.42 9.40
N ALA A 63 0.53 -2.45 8.93
CA ALA A 63 1.70 -2.45 9.82
C ALA A 63 2.19 -1.01 9.99
N TYR A 64 2.49 -0.59 11.21
CA TYR A 64 2.92 0.78 11.50
C TYR A 64 3.72 0.88 12.80
N SER A 65 4.48 1.96 12.93
CA SER A 65 5.11 2.38 14.18
C SER A 65 4.11 3.20 14.98
N GLY A 66 3.74 2.74 16.17
CA GLY A 66 2.80 3.42 17.05
C GLY A 66 3.50 4.21 18.16
N TYR A 67 2.78 4.37 19.28
CA TYR A 67 3.29 5.06 20.47
C TYR A 67 4.68 4.55 20.88
N LYS A 68 5.59 5.47 21.20
CA LYS A 68 6.98 5.19 21.59
C LYS A 68 7.79 4.39 20.56
N GLY A 69 7.36 4.31 19.32
CA GLY A 69 8.05 3.55 18.29
C GLY A 69 7.66 2.07 18.22
N PHE A 70 6.74 1.59 19.04
CA PHE A 70 6.34 0.18 19.06
C PHE A 70 5.82 -0.30 17.71
N GLY A 71 6.23 -1.51 17.32
CA GLY A 71 5.76 -2.15 16.10
C GLY A 71 4.35 -2.73 16.26
N ASN A 72 3.39 -2.19 15.50
CA ASN A 72 2.00 -2.60 15.55
C ASN A 72 1.51 -3.12 14.20
N VAL A 73 0.62 -4.11 14.26
CA VAL A 73 -0.21 -4.54 13.13
C VAL A 73 -1.67 -4.44 13.55
N GLN A 74 -2.48 -3.75 12.75
CA GLN A 74 -3.90 -3.59 13.00
C GLN A 74 -4.72 -4.06 11.82
N THR A 75 -5.81 -4.78 12.07
CA THR A 75 -6.83 -5.07 11.06
C THR A 75 -7.97 -4.06 11.13
N LEU A 76 -8.44 -3.67 9.94
CA LEU A 76 -9.54 -2.75 9.74
C LEU A 76 -10.59 -3.44 8.87
N LYS A 77 -11.86 -3.31 9.23
CA LYS A 77 -12.98 -3.73 8.38
C LYS A 77 -13.51 -2.54 7.61
N ILE A 78 -13.66 -2.72 6.29
CA ILE A 78 -14.15 -1.69 5.37
C ILE A 78 -15.43 -2.22 4.72
N ALA A 79 -16.51 -1.43 4.72
CA ALA A 79 -17.72 -1.75 3.98
C ALA A 79 -17.46 -1.74 2.46
N ALA A 80 -18.18 -2.56 1.69
CA ALA A 80 -17.98 -2.70 0.25
C ALA A 80 -18.13 -1.38 -0.53
N ASP A 81 -18.94 -0.44 -0.03
CA ASP A 81 -19.13 0.90 -0.58
C ASP A 81 -18.13 1.96 -0.02
N GLY A 82 -17.22 1.53 0.87
CA GLY A 82 -16.25 2.40 1.53
C GLY A 82 -16.83 3.35 2.59
N SER A 83 -18.13 3.29 2.87
CA SER A 83 -18.82 4.24 3.76
C SER A 83 -18.44 4.10 5.23
N THR A 84 -18.02 2.92 5.65
CA THR A 84 -17.59 2.65 7.02
C THR A 84 -16.24 1.96 7.08
N ILE A 85 -15.44 2.39 8.06
CA ILE A 85 -14.16 1.78 8.42
C ILE A 85 -14.17 1.60 9.94
N SER A 86 -13.78 0.43 10.43
CA SER A 86 -13.71 0.15 11.87
C SER A 86 -12.48 -0.68 12.23
N LYS A 87 -11.92 -0.45 13.40
CA LYS A 87 -10.85 -1.29 14.00
C LYS A 87 -11.42 -2.67 14.32
N VAL A 88 -10.65 -3.73 14.05
CA VAL A 88 -11.03 -5.13 14.35
C VAL A 88 -10.10 -5.70 15.42
N ALA A 89 -8.80 -5.81 15.15
CA ALA A 89 -7.82 -6.34 16.10
C ALA A 89 -6.50 -5.57 16.00
N LEU A 90 -5.74 -5.58 17.08
CA LEU A 90 -4.41 -5.00 17.17
C LEU A 90 -3.45 -6.04 17.75
N LEU A 91 -2.29 -6.20 17.13
CA LEU A 91 -1.15 -6.96 17.65
C LEU A 91 0.06 -6.04 17.72
N ARG A 92 0.71 -5.98 18.86
CA ARG A 92 2.05 -5.42 18.98
C ARG A 92 3.04 -6.54 18.69
N PHE A 93 3.81 -6.40 17.59
CA PHE A 93 4.81 -7.38 17.19
C PHE A 93 6.23 -7.02 17.66
N ASP A 94 6.44 -5.77 18.10
CA ASP A 94 7.69 -5.32 18.69
C ASP A 94 7.40 -4.31 19.83
N ASP A 95 7.97 -4.56 21.00
CA ASP A 95 7.83 -3.70 22.19
C ASP A 95 8.92 -2.61 22.27
N ASP A 96 9.82 -2.59 21.30
CA ASP A 96 10.84 -1.56 21.11
C ASP A 96 10.57 -0.78 19.81
N ASP A 97 11.61 -0.28 19.20
CA ASP A 97 11.54 0.49 17.95
C ASP A 97 11.15 -0.39 16.75
N ALA A 98 10.21 0.07 15.93
CA ALA A 98 9.89 -0.48 14.64
C ALA A 98 9.62 0.65 13.64
N TYR A 99 10.64 1.08 12.95
CA TYR A 99 10.61 2.18 11.99
C TYR A 99 10.83 1.70 10.55
N GLU A 100 10.51 2.57 9.59
CA GLU A 100 10.81 2.31 8.17
C GLU A 100 10.22 0.97 7.70
N ILE A 101 8.94 0.77 8.03
CA ILE A 101 8.22 -0.49 7.87
C ILE A 101 7.89 -0.73 6.40
N SER A 102 8.18 -1.94 5.92
CA SER A 102 7.73 -2.47 4.65
C SER A 102 7.02 -3.80 4.86
N MET A 103 5.85 -3.99 4.25
CA MET A 103 5.07 -5.21 4.36
C MET A 103 4.83 -5.82 2.98
N GLU A 104 4.79 -7.16 2.90
CA GLU A 104 4.49 -7.91 1.69
C GLU A 104 3.62 -9.14 2.03
N LYS A 105 2.81 -9.59 1.07
CA LYS A 105 1.92 -10.74 1.24
C LYS A 105 2.68 -12.05 0.95
N VAL A 106 2.66 -12.97 1.90
CA VAL A 106 3.25 -14.30 1.77
C VAL A 106 2.23 -15.27 1.19
N ALA A 107 1.07 -15.37 1.84
CA ALA A 107 -0.08 -16.18 1.43
C ALA A 107 -1.39 -15.43 1.74
N ASN A 108 -2.54 -16.07 1.54
CA ASN A 108 -3.84 -15.40 1.74
C ASN A 108 -4.03 -14.83 3.15
N ASP A 109 -3.50 -15.52 4.17
CA ASP A 109 -3.62 -15.20 5.59
C ASP A 109 -2.26 -14.91 6.25
N MET A 110 -1.18 -14.82 5.46
CA MET A 110 0.19 -14.64 5.94
C MET A 110 0.85 -13.43 5.30
N PHE A 111 1.48 -12.59 6.14
CA PHE A 111 2.20 -11.38 5.75
C PHE A 111 3.60 -11.40 6.34
N VAL A 112 4.53 -10.75 5.67
CA VAL A 112 5.89 -10.50 6.18
C VAL A 112 6.09 -9.00 6.33
N VAL A 113 6.69 -8.60 7.44
CA VAL A 113 7.02 -7.22 7.79
C VAL A 113 8.52 -7.10 7.99
N ALA A 114 9.17 -6.23 7.22
CA ALA A 114 10.56 -5.85 7.41
C ALA A 114 10.62 -4.44 8.02
N TYR A 115 11.49 -4.22 8.98
CA TYR A 115 11.58 -2.95 9.69
C TYR A 115 12.95 -2.73 10.32
N ARG A 116 13.23 -1.47 10.64
CA ARG A 116 14.37 -1.08 11.48
C ARG A 116 13.94 -1.12 12.95
N GLY A 117 14.60 -1.93 13.73
CA GLY A 117 14.37 -2.06 15.17
C GLY A 117 15.29 -1.17 16.00
N ARG A 118 15.38 -1.52 17.29
CA ARG A 118 16.28 -0.89 18.26
C ARG A 118 17.74 -0.98 17.78
N SER A 119 18.56 -0.03 18.20
CA SER A 119 19.97 0.07 17.82
C SER A 119 20.22 0.19 16.32
N GLN A 120 19.17 0.38 15.54
CA GLN A 120 19.15 0.41 14.08
C GLN A 120 19.25 -0.97 13.41
N ASP A 121 19.17 -2.05 14.17
CA ASP A 121 19.22 -3.41 13.65
C ASP A 121 18.05 -3.69 12.69
N GLY A 122 18.26 -4.57 11.72
CA GLY A 122 17.26 -4.93 10.73
C GLY A 122 16.51 -6.21 11.12
N PHE A 123 15.18 -6.17 11.11
CA PHE A 123 14.33 -7.31 11.44
C PHE A 123 13.35 -7.64 10.33
N ILE A 124 12.99 -8.93 10.26
CA ILE A 124 11.87 -9.46 9.47
C ILE A 124 10.98 -10.27 10.41
N THR A 125 9.67 -10.08 10.33
CA THR A 125 8.71 -10.90 11.07
C THR A 125 7.55 -11.34 10.19
N THR A 126 7.00 -12.54 10.44
CA THR A 126 5.80 -13.03 9.77
C THR A 126 4.60 -12.93 10.69
N ILE A 127 3.46 -12.48 10.12
CA ILE A 127 2.21 -12.23 10.82
C ILE A 127 1.09 -13.03 10.14
N LYS A 128 0.41 -13.88 10.90
CA LYS A 128 -0.80 -14.58 10.48
C LYS A 128 -2.04 -13.81 10.87
N VAL A 129 -3.03 -13.80 9.98
CA VAL A 129 -4.32 -13.09 10.15
C VAL A 129 -5.46 -14.07 9.90
N SER A 130 -6.45 -14.14 10.79
CA SER A 130 -7.69 -14.88 10.50
C SER A 130 -8.51 -14.19 9.40
N GLY A 131 -9.32 -14.94 8.66
CA GLY A 131 -10.11 -14.42 7.54
C GLY A 131 -11.11 -13.33 7.95
N ASP A 132 -11.57 -13.31 9.20
CA ASP A 132 -12.42 -12.27 9.77
C ASP A 132 -11.62 -11.08 10.35
N GLY A 133 -10.29 -11.16 10.33
CA GLY A 133 -9.38 -10.15 10.86
C GLY A 133 -9.29 -10.09 12.38
N GLN A 134 -9.99 -10.95 13.14
CA GLN A 134 -10.06 -10.85 14.61
C GLN A 134 -8.84 -11.42 15.32
N THR A 135 -8.13 -12.35 14.68
CA THR A 135 -6.94 -12.98 15.27
C THR A 135 -5.69 -12.60 14.46
N LEU A 136 -4.73 -12.01 15.16
CA LEU A 136 -3.40 -11.69 14.66
C LEU A 136 -2.36 -12.47 15.47
N THR A 137 -1.41 -13.13 14.81
CA THR A 137 -0.38 -13.92 15.47
C THR A 137 0.98 -13.65 14.82
N GLN A 138 1.97 -13.26 15.61
CA GLN A 138 3.36 -13.25 15.18
C GLN A 138 3.87 -14.70 15.15
N VAL A 139 4.33 -15.18 14.00
CA VAL A 139 4.72 -16.57 13.79
C VAL A 139 6.22 -16.74 13.93
N LYS A 140 7.01 -15.92 13.26
CA LYS A 140 8.47 -15.98 13.25
C LYS A 140 9.07 -14.58 13.22
N LYS A 141 10.20 -14.38 13.89
CA LYS A 141 11.04 -13.18 13.82
C LYS A 141 12.47 -13.58 13.51
N LEU A 142 13.13 -12.84 12.63
CA LEU A 142 14.53 -12.96 12.27
C LEU A 142 15.18 -11.57 12.30
N GLU A 143 16.34 -11.48 12.91
CA GLU A 143 17.25 -10.34 12.78
C GLU A 143 18.13 -10.57 11.54
N HIS A 144 17.93 -9.77 10.49
CA HIS A 144 18.66 -9.93 9.23
C HIS A 144 19.94 -9.09 9.15
N ASP A 145 20.05 -8.07 10.01
CA ASP A 145 21.26 -7.23 10.12
C ASP A 145 21.40 -6.72 11.55
N THR A 146 22.54 -7.04 12.19
CA THR A 146 22.85 -6.72 13.61
C THR A 146 23.55 -5.38 13.78
N ALA A 147 23.72 -4.62 12.70
CA ALA A 147 24.48 -3.37 12.74
C ALA A 147 23.67 -2.18 12.20
N ASP A 148 22.94 -2.38 11.10
CA ASP A 148 22.16 -1.31 10.47
C ASP A 148 21.17 -1.88 9.42
N GLY A 149 19.89 -1.75 9.65
CA GLY A 149 18.82 -2.24 8.77
C GLY A 149 17.82 -1.15 8.42
N ARG A 150 18.26 -0.06 7.77
CA ARG A 150 17.45 1.11 7.45
C ARG A 150 16.79 1.01 6.07
N ASN A 151 15.70 1.78 5.90
CA ASN A 151 15.01 1.96 4.62
C ASN A 151 14.61 0.63 3.98
N ASN A 152 13.98 -0.23 4.77
CA ASN A 152 13.57 -1.56 4.36
C ASN A 152 12.52 -1.51 3.25
N ALA A 153 12.71 -2.33 2.20
CA ALA A 153 11.72 -2.57 1.17
C ALA A 153 11.73 -4.05 0.78
N ILE A 154 10.79 -4.83 1.30
CA ILE A 154 10.63 -6.25 0.99
C ILE A 154 9.64 -6.45 -0.15
N ARG A 155 9.94 -7.37 -1.09
CA ARG A 155 9.07 -7.74 -2.21
C ARG A 155 9.16 -9.23 -2.49
N LYS A 156 8.01 -9.79 -2.83
CA LYS A 156 7.91 -11.17 -3.30
C LYS A 156 8.50 -11.29 -4.70
N VAL A 157 9.37 -12.26 -4.91
CA VAL A 157 10.02 -12.56 -6.20
C VAL A 157 9.41 -13.78 -6.84
N ASP A 158 9.14 -14.83 -6.04
CA ASP A 158 8.58 -16.10 -6.48
C ASP A 158 7.68 -16.70 -5.38
N SER A 159 7.25 -17.95 -5.53
CA SER A 159 6.32 -18.64 -4.62
C SER A 159 6.67 -18.50 -3.14
N ASP A 160 7.95 -18.61 -2.80
CA ASP A 160 8.49 -18.55 -1.45
C ASP A 160 9.74 -17.67 -1.31
N THR A 161 10.22 -17.06 -2.40
CA THR A 161 11.42 -16.22 -2.42
C THR A 161 11.06 -14.75 -2.32
N TYR A 162 11.77 -14.03 -1.45
CA TYR A 162 11.60 -12.60 -1.19
C TYR A 162 12.93 -11.87 -1.32
N ALA A 163 12.91 -10.68 -1.88
CA ALA A 163 14.05 -9.78 -1.93
C ALA A 163 13.81 -8.60 -0.98
N LEU A 164 14.77 -8.31 -0.13
CA LEU A 164 14.81 -7.16 0.77
C LEU A 164 15.91 -6.22 0.33
N SER A 165 15.55 -5.01 -0.07
CA SER A 165 16.47 -3.89 -0.24
C SER A 165 16.51 -3.08 1.05
N TYR A 166 17.71 -2.72 1.50
CA TYR A 166 17.90 -1.93 2.71
C TYR A 166 19.25 -1.20 2.70
N ILE A 167 19.44 -0.29 3.65
CA ILE A 167 20.74 0.32 3.91
C ILE A 167 21.35 -0.36 5.13
N GLY A 168 22.52 -0.95 4.94
CA GLY A 168 23.32 -1.56 6.01
C GLY A 168 24.72 -0.97 6.06
N THR A 169 25.50 -1.33 7.08
CA THR A 169 26.91 -0.94 7.19
C THR A 169 27.82 -2.01 6.60
N ASN A 170 28.97 -1.59 6.11
CA ASN A 170 30.09 -2.51 5.87
C ASN A 170 30.98 -2.62 7.12
N GLY A 171 31.97 -3.51 7.10
CA GLY A 171 32.91 -3.71 8.22
C GLY A 171 33.70 -2.45 8.64
N SER A 172 33.68 -1.36 7.87
CA SER A 172 34.27 -0.07 8.21
C SER A 172 33.25 0.97 8.73
N GLY A 173 31.99 0.58 8.91
CA GLY A 173 30.90 1.46 9.36
C GLY A 173 30.29 2.35 8.27
N ALA A 174 30.74 2.25 7.02
CA ALA A 174 30.15 3.04 5.92
C ALA A 174 28.82 2.45 5.46
N LEU A 175 27.78 3.31 5.33
CA LEU A 175 26.46 2.95 4.83
C LEU A 175 26.50 2.49 3.38
N LYS A 176 25.84 1.38 3.08
CA LYS A 176 25.74 0.78 1.75
C LYS A 176 24.33 0.30 1.47
N HIS A 177 23.85 0.51 0.24
CA HIS A 177 22.67 -0.17 -0.25
C HIS A 177 22.96 -1.66 -0.43
N ARG A 178 22.06 -2.49 0.09
CA ARG A 178 22.16 -3.96 0.07
C ARG A 178 20.88 -4.55 -0.46
N ILE A 179 21.00 -5.75 -1.03
CA ILE A 179 19.88 -6.63 -1.31
C ILE A 179 20.21 -8.00 -0.71
N LYS A 180 19.26 -8.53 0.06
CA LYS A 180 19.27 -9.91 0.55
C LYS A 180 18.06 -10.65 0.01
N THR A 181 18.18 -11.96 -0.16
CA THR A 181 17.06 -12.83 -0.49
C THR A 181 16.73 -13.74 0.68
N PHE A 182 15.43 -14.03 0.85
CA PHE A 182 14.93 -14.89 1.92
C PHE A 182 13.96 -15.90 1.34
N THR A 183 13.97 -17.11 1.89
CA THR A 183 12.91 -18.08 1.69
C THR A 183 11.95 -18.05 2.87
N ILE A 184 10.64 -17.86 2.58
CA ILE A 184 9.57 -17.81 3.57
C ILE A 184 8.44 -18.71 3.07
N PRO A 185 8.20 -19.88 3.71
CA PRO A 185 7.12 -20.79 3.32
C PRO A 185 5.74 -20.12 3.52
N ALA A 186 4.72 -20.64 2.85
CA ALA A 186 3.36 -20.07 2.85
C ALA A 186 2.73 -19.95 4.25
N ASP A 187 3.14 -20.82 5.19
CA ASP A 187 2.68 -20.78 6.59
C ASP A 187 3.49 -19.80 7.47
N GLY A 188 4.52 -19.16 6.92
CA GLY A 188 5.38 -18.20 7.63
C GLY A 188 6.20 -18.77 8.77
N SER A 189 6.25 -20.11 8.93
CA SER A 189 6.87 -20.80 10.07
C SER A 189 8.39 -20.65 10.15
N ASN A 190 9.03 -20.30 9.03
CA ASN A 190 10.47 -20.10 8.95
C ASN A 190 10.82 -18.89 8.07
N ILE A 191 12.00 -18.31 8.32
CA ILE A 191 12.65 -17.30 7.49
C ILE A 191 14.10 -17.70 7.37
N THR A 192 14.54 -18.01 6.15
CA THR A 192 15.91 -18.45 5.87
C THR A 192 16.56 -17.47 4.89
N GLU A 193 17.76 -17.01 5.24
CA GLU A 193 18.63 -16.20 4.38
C GLU A 193 19.44 -17.07 3.43
#